data_41a705381b6c449d77d17f940a13058e
#
_entry.id   41a705381b6c449d77d17f940a13058e
#
_cell.length_a   1.000
_cell.length_b   1.000
_cell.length_c   1.000
_cell.angle_alpha   90.00
_cell.angle_beta   90.00
_cell.angle_gamma   90.00
#
_symmetry.space_group_name_H-M   'P 1'
#
loop_
_entity.id
_entity.type
_entity.pdbx_description
1 polymer ?
#
loop_
_entity_poly.entity_id
_entity_poly.type
_entity_poly.pdbx_seq_one_letter_code
_entity_poly.pdbx_strand_id
1 'polypeptide(L)'
;MGSGACGSIATVHAMRFGLIALDGCFGSAVASVIDIVRVADGARGDVDPHIDPIDLAIVGPKRRVTTTTSMILSVEHPLSESGDFDVVVVPALGTLTAATTNDALQSRDARSVIESLARLDDATTQIAAACTGVVTVAETGRMHHRRATTSWFL
;
A
#
# COMPACT_ATOMS: atom_id res chain seq x y z
N MET A 1 21.14 38.89 30.70
CA MET A 1 21.47 37.50 30.33
C MET A 1 20.15 36.79 30.13
N GLY A 2 19.65 36.77 28.91
CA GLY A 2 18.41 36.10 28.53
C GLY A 2 18.71 34.74 27.95
N SER A 3 18.41 33.69 28.69
CA SER A 3 18.46 32.30 28.21
C SER A 3 17.30 32.09 27.26
N GLY A 4 17.62 32.05 25.94
CA GLY A 4 16.67 31.65 24.93
C GLY A 4 16.38 30.16 25.06
N ALA A 5 15.17 29.82 25.48
CA ALA A 5 14.64 28.47 25.38
C ALA A 5 14.54 28.10 23.91
N CYS A 6 15.43 27.25 23.45
CA CYS A 6 15.31 26.58 22.16
C CYS A 6 14.09 25.66 22.26
N GLY A 7 12.97 26.13 21.71
CA GLY A 7 11.76 25.31 21.61
C GLY A 7 12.10 24.08 20.77
N SER A 8 11.97 22.91 21.36
CA SER A 8 11.97 21.63 20.65
C SER A 8 10.89 21.71 19.56
N ILE A 9 11.31 21.74 18.30
CA ILE A 9 10.40 21.55 17.16
C ILE A 9 9.91 20.11 17.30
N ALA A 10 8.65 19.94 17.73
CA ALA A 10 8.02 18.63 17.70
C ALA A 10 8.09 18.14 16.24
N THR A 11 8.78 17.04 16.02
CA THR A 11 8.82 16.39 14.71
C THR A 11 7.41 15.89 14.45
N VAL A 12 6.70 16.55 13.54
CA VAL A 12 5.39 16.07 13.09
C VAL A 12 5.65 14.75 12.35
N HIS A 13 5.18 13.67 12.91
CA HIS A 13 5.32 12.34 12.32
C HIS A 13 4.13 12.14 11.37
N ALA A 14 4.35 12.18 10.06
CA ALA A 14 3.31 11.88 9.10
C ALA A 14 2.99 10.39 9.14
N MET A 15 1.68 10.03 9.09
CA MET A 15 1.25 8.65 8.86
C MET A 15 1.54 8.28 7.41
N ARG A 16 2.42 7.32 7.18
CA ARG A 16 2.93 6.97 5.86
C ARG A 16 2.21 5.76 5.27
N PHE A 17 1.59 5.96 4.11
CA PHE A 17 0.94 4.91 3.32
C PHE A 17 1.80 4.54 2.12
N GLY A 18 2.13 3.25 1.98
CA GLY A 18 2.74 2.68 0.79
C GLY A 18 1.71 1.94 -0.06
N LEU A 19 1.39 2.45 -1.24
CA LEU A 19 0.47 1.77 -2.17
C LEU A 19 1.28 0.89 -3.13
N ILE A 20 1.10 -0.42 -3.04
CA ILE A 20 1.77 -1.37 -3.93
C ILE A 20 1.25 -1.21 -5.35
N ALA A 21 2.17 -1.09 -6.31
CA ALA A 21 1.85 -1.10 -7.74
C ALA A 21 2.50 -2.32 -8.42
N LEU A 22 1.68 -3.06 -9.16
CA LEU A 22 2.07 -4.23 -9.96
C LEU A 22 1.53 -4.09 -11.37
N ASP A 23 2.24 -4.64 -12.36
CA ASP A 23 1.70 -4.74 -13.71
C ASP A 23 0.37 -5.49 -13.71
N GLY A 24 -0.58 -4.98 -14.45
CA GLY A 24 -1.91 -5.54 -14.56
C GLY A 24 -2.82 -5.29 -13.35
N CYS A 25 -2.43 -4.47 -12.36
CA CYS A 25 -3.38 -4.06 -11.31
C CYS A 25 -4.51 -3.20 -11.92
N PHE A 26 -5.67 -3.20 -11.27
CA PHE A 26 -6.76 -2.31 -11.68
C PHE A 26 -6.39 -0.85 -11.44
N GLY A 27 -6.37 -0.05 -12.51
CA GLY A 27 -6.10 1.39 -12.42
C GLY A 27 -7.09 2.13 -11.53
N SER A 28 -8.37 1.74 -11.57
CA SER A 28 -9.40 2.28 -10.69
C SER A 28 -9.14 1.98 -9.21
N ALA A 29 -8.64 0.80 -8.87
CA ALA A 29 -8.30 0.45 -7.49
C ALA A 29 -7.17 1.32 -6.95
N VAL A 30 -6.13 1.55 -7.77
CA VAL A 30 -5.02 2.45 -7.42
C VAL A 30 -5.51 3.89 -7.26
N ALA A 31 -6.24 4.40 -8.25
CA ALA A 31 -6.76 5.78 -8.23
C ALA A 31 -7.67 6.01 -7.02
N SER A 32 -8.56 5.07 -6.71
CA SER A 32 -9.46 5.20 -5.55
C SER A 32 -8.71 5.30 -4.23
N VAL A 33 -7.65 4.52 -4.03
CA VAL A 33 -6.83 4.62 -2.81
C VAL A 33 -6.16 5.98 -2.73
N ILE A 34 -5.57 6.45 -3.83
CA ILE A 34 -4.93 7.78 -3.90
C ILE A 34 -5.92 8.88 -3.56
N ASP A 35 -7.11 8.86 -4.18
CA ASP A 35 -8.12 9.88 -3.97
C ASP A 35 -8.66 9.87 -2.53
N ILE A 36 -8.95 8.69 -1.98
CA ILE A 36 -9.46 8.55 -0.61
C ILE A 36 -8.43 9.07 0.40
N VAL A 37 -7.16 8.70 0.26
CA VAL A 37 -6.11 9.15 1.18
C VAL A 37 -5.91 10.66 1.09
N ARG A 38 -5.91 11.24 -0.13
CA ARG A 38 -5.80 12.69 -0.33
C ARG A 38 -6.98 13.46 0.24
N VAL A 39 -8.20 12.94 0.07
CA VAL A 39 -9.40 13.55 0.66
C VAL A 39 -9.34 13.48 2.19
N ALA A 40 -8.91 12.33 2.74
CA ALA A 40 -8.76 12.17 4.18
C ALA A 40 -7.71 13.15 4.75
N ASP A 41 -6.56 13.27 4.11
CA ASP A 41 -5.53 14.25 4.52
C ASP A 41 -6.05 15.69 4.42
N GLY A 42 -6.75 16.04 3.35
CA GLY A 42 -7.34 17.36 3.19
C GLY A 42 -8.39 17.72 4.23
N ALA A 43 -9.18 16.75 4.67
CA ALA A 43 -10.27 16.94 5.64
C ALA A 43 -9.81 16.77 7.10
N ARG A 44 -8.62 16.24 7.37
CA ARG A 44 -8.17 15.88 8.72
C ARG A 44 -8.22 17.03 9.72
N GLY A 45 -7.81 18.24 9.30
CA GLY A 45 -7.78 19.42 10.14
C GLY A 45 -9.16 19.93 10.55
N ASP A 46 -10.19 19.66 9.75
CA ASP A 46 -11.59 20.00 10.04
C ASP A 46 -12.20 19.02 11.06
N VAL A 47 -11.67 17.78 11.12
CA VAL A 47 -12.09 16.73 12.05
C VAL A 47 -11.39 16.92 13.40
N ASP A 48 -10.07 16.98 13.40
CA ASP A 48 -9.23 17.24 14.57
C ASP A 48 -7.88 17.80 14.09
N PRO A 49 -7.52 19.05 14.51
CA PRO A 49 -6.26 19.67 14.11
C PRO A 49 -5.00 18.96 14.63
N HIS A 50 -5.15 18.00 15.56
CA HIS A 50 -4.04 17.20 16.09
C HIS A 50 -3.80 15.91 15.30
N ILE A 51 -4.63 15.57 14.30
CA ILE A 51 -4.38 14.42 13.44
C ILE A 51 -3.13 14.70 12.60
N ASP A 52 -2.16 13.80 12.66
CA ASP A 52 -0.93 13.89 11.87
C ASP A 52 -1.21 13.90 10.36
N PRO A 53 -0.38 14.59 9.56
CA PRO A 53 -0.48 14.53 8.11
C PRO A 53 -0.39 13.11 7.58
N ILE A 54 -1.08 12.86 6.46
CA ILE A 54 -1.04 11.57 5.78
C ILE A 54 -0.19 11.72 4.53
N ASP A 55 0.86 10.91 4.43
CA ASP A 55 1.71 10.81 3.24
C ASP A 55 1.42 9.50 2.50
N LEU A 56 1.30 9.57 1.18
CA LEU A 56 1.06 8.40 0.33
C LEU A 56 2.08 8.35 -0.79
N ALA A 57 2.79 7.23 -0.86
CA ALA A 57 3.73 6.95 -1.94
C ALA A 57 3.42 5.64 -2.68
N ILE A 58 3.75 5.58 -3.96
CA ILE A 58 3.63 4.36 -4.77
C ILE A 58 4.90 3.53 -4.63
N VAL A 59 4.71 2.30 -4.17
CA VAL A 59 5.80 1.32 -3.93
C VAL A 59 5.70 0.17 -4.93
N GLY A 60 6.82 -0.28 -5.48
CA GLY A 60 6.77 -1.37 -6.44
C GLY A 60 8.09 -2.02 -6.78
N PRO A 61 8.06 -3.13 -7.54
CA PRO A 61 9.25 -3.91 -7.91
C PRO A 61 10.10 -3.25 -8.99
N LYS A 62 9.57 -2.25 -9.68
CA LYS A 62 10.24 -1.54 -10.78
C LYS A 62 9.74 -0.11 -10.89
N ARG A 63 10.48 0.76 -11.58
CA ARG A 63 10.22 2.21 -11.66
C ARG A 63 8.89 2.59 -12.33
N ARG A 64 8.32 1.72 -13.15
CA ARG A 64 7.04 1.96 -13.85
C ARG A 64 6.26 0.67 -13.94
N VAL A 65 4.99 0.75 -13.68
CA VAL A 65 4.03 -0.34 -13.86
C VAL A 65 2.89 0.09 -14.76
N THR A 66 2.31 -0.86 -15.48
CA THR A 66 1.19 -0.62 -16.40
C THR A 66 -0.07 -1.27 -15.84
N THR A 67 -1.13 -0.51 -15.68
CA THR A 67 -2.44 -1.01 -15.21
C THR A 67 -3.22 -1.74 -16.30
N THR A 68 -4.33 -2.39 -15.94
CA THR A 68 -5.26 -3.01 -16.93
C THR A 68 -5.83 -2.03 -17.94
N THR A 69 -5.87 -0.75 -17.61
CA THR A 69 -6.36 0.32 -18.49
C THR A 69 -5.24 1.03 -19.25
N SER A 70 -4.05 0.42 -19.31
CA SER A 70 -2.85 0.97 -19.97
C SER A 70 -2.33 2.28 -19.39
N MET A 71 -2.80 2.68 -18.18
CA MET A 71 -2.17 3.78 -17.46
C MET A 71 -0.80 3.36 -16.97
N ILE A 72 0.18 4.26 -17.09
CA ILE A 72 1.52 4.06 -16.56
C ILE A 72 1.62 4.78 -15.22
N LEU A 73 1.96 4.03 -14.18
CA LEU A 73 2.22 4.55 -12.84
C LEU A 73 3.73 4.66 -12.64
N SER A 74 4.17 5.80 -12.16
CA SER A 74 5.54 5.98 -11.67
C SER A 74 5.63 5.43 -10.25
N VAL A 75 6.61 4.57 -10.00
CA VAL A 75 6.91 4.03 -8.67
C VAL A 75 7.91 4.96 -8.00
N GLU A 76 7.59 5.39 -6.78
CA GLU A 76 8.36 6.37 -6.02
C GLU A 76 9.40 5.69 -5.13
N HIS A 77 9.02 4.55 -4.52
CA HIS A 77 9.88 3.81 -3.61
C HIS A 77 10.02 2.33 -4.03
N PRO A 78 11.21 1.74 -3.90
CA PRO A 78 11.39 0.31 -4.14
C PRO A 78 10.74 -0.53 -3.03
N LEU A 79 10.48 -1.81 -3.32
CA LEU A 79 9.92 -2.76 -2.35
C LEU A 79 10.77 -2.92 -1.08
N SER A 80 12.08 -2.68 -1.15
CA SER A 80 12.97 -2.73 0.01
C SER A 80 12.63 -1.71 1.09
N GLU A 81 11.92 -0.64 0.72
CA GLU A 81 11.48 0.43 1.62
C GLU A 81 10.05 0.22 2.14
N SER A 82 9.40 -0.92 1.83
CA SER A 82 8.01 -1.18 2.27
C SER A 82 7.84 -1.16 3.80
N GLY A 83 8.88 -1.48 4.57
CA GLY A 83 8.86 -1.44 6.03
C GLY A 83 8.92 -0.02 6.63
N ASP A 84 9.17 0.99 5.81
CA ASP A 84 9.22 2.39 6.25
C ASP A 84 7.83 3.05 6.25
N PHE A 85 6.77 2.31 5.90
CA PHE A 85 5.38 2.76 5.87
C PHE A 85 4.60 2.18 7.06
N ASP A 86 3.74 3.00 7.66
CA ASP A 86 2.82 2.56 8.73
C ASP A 86 1.72 1.64 8.18
N VAL A 87 1.29 1.91 6.95
CA VAL A 87 0.28 1.10 6.25
C VAL A 87 0.76 0.78 4.83
N VAL A 88 0.76 -0.50 4.48
CA VAL A 88 0.97 -0.94 3.09
C VAL A 88 -0.34 -1.43 2.51
N VAL A 89 -0.77 -0.81 1.40
CA VAL A 89 -2.02 -1.14 0.72
C VAL A 89 -1.74 -1.96 -0.53
N VAL A 90 -2.35 -3.13 -0.63
CA VAL A 90 -2.27 -4.01 -1.81
C VAL A 90 -3.55 -3.87 -2.62
N PRO A 91 -3.51 -3.23 -3.79
CA PRO A 91 -4.69 -3.01 -4.63
C PRO A 91 -5.14 -4.30 -5.31
N ALA A 92 -6.33 -4.26 -5.89
CA ALA A 92 -6.84 -5.37 -6.68
C ALA A 92 -5.96 -5.66 -7.90
N LEU A 93 -5.65 -6.93 -8.10
CA LEU A 93 -5.07 -7.43 -9.36
C LEU A 93 -6.15 -7.38 -10.46
N GLY A 94 -5.74 -7.09 -11.68
CA GLY A 94 -6.64 -7.03 -12.84
C GLY A 94 -7.04 -8.40 -13.38
N THR A 95 -7.28 -9.36 -12.52
CA THR A 95 -7.62 -10.73 -12.86
C THR A 95 -9.08 -11.03 -12.53
N LEU A 96 -9.74 -11.85 -13.35
CA LEU A 96 -11.18 -12.12 -13.25
C LEU A 96 -11.51 -13.59 -12.99
N THR A 97 -10.51 -14.44 -12.88
CA THR A 97 -10.67 -15.87 -12.59
C THR A 97 -9.57 -16.37 -11.67
N ALA A 98 -9.83 -17.47 -10.97
CA ALA A 98 -8.82 -18.12 -10.13
C ALA A 98 -7.55 -18.50 -10.94
N ALA A 99 -7.73 -18.98 -12.17
CA ALA A 99 -6.61 -19.35 -13.04
C ALA A 99 -5.73 -18.14 -13.39
N THR A 100 -6.34 -17.05 -13.89
CA THR A 100 -5.58 -15.83 -14.23
C THR A 100 -4.96 -15.16 -13.02
N THR A 101 -5.59 -15.28 -11.83
CA THR A 101 -5.03 -14.78 -10.58
C THR A 101 -3.79 -15.59 -10.19
N ASN A 102 -3.89 -16.93 -10.27
CA ASN A 102 -2.75 -17.79 -10.01
C ASN A 102 -1.56 -17.48 -10.94
N ASP A 103 -1.83 -17.32 -12.23
CA ASP A 103 -0.79 -17.00 -13.22
C ASP A 103 -0.12 -15.64 -12.90
N ALA A 104 -0.91 -14.63 -12.53
CA ALA A 104 -0.38 -13.31 -12.16
C ALA A 104 0.54 -13.40 -10.93
N LEU A 105 0.19 -14.21 -9.93
CA LEU A 105 0.98 -14.41 -8.71
C LEU A 105 2.31 -15.16 -8.97
N GLN A 106 2.42 -15.91 -10.07
CA GLN A 106 3.67 -16.57 -10.46
C GLN A 106 4.67 -15.61 -11.14
N SER A 107 4.26 -14.41 -11.52
CA SER A 107 5.17 -13.45 -12.12
C SER A 107 6.31 -13.06 -11.18
N ARG A 108 7.48 -12.73 -11.75
CA ARG A 108 8.65 -12.31 -10.97
C ARG A 108 8.33 -11.11 -10.07
N ASP A 109 7.59 -10.16 -10.60
CA ASP A 109 7.25 -8.92 -9.90
C ASP A 109 6.29 -9.21 -8.73
N ALA A 110 5.27 -10.04 -8.93
CA ALA A 110 4.36 -10.46 -7.87
C ALA A 110 5.08 -11.25 -6.77
N ARG A 111 5.97 -12.16 -7.14
CA ARG A 111 6.81 -12.90 -6.19
C ARG A 111 7.66 -11.97 -5.34
N SER A 112 8.29 -10.95 -5.94
CA SER A 112 9.06 -9.95 -5.20
C SER A 112 8.20 -9.17 -4.22
N VAL A 113 6.94 -8.84 -4.59
CA VAL A 113 5.97 -8.19 -3.69
C VAL A 113 5.60 -9.12 -2.54
N ILE A 114 5.24 -10.38 -2.82
CA ILE A 114 4.89 -11.38 -1.80
C ILE A 114 6.03 -11.54 -0.79
N GLU A 115 7.26 -11.68 -1.26
CA GLU A 115 8.44 -11.80 -0.40
C GLU A 115 8.68 -10.54 0.45
N SER A 116 8.47 -9.36 -0.12
CA SER A 116 8.59 -8.10 0.62
C SER A 116 7.53 -7.99 1.71
N LEU A 117 6.27 -8.25 1.37
CA LEU A 117 5.16 -8.25 2.33
C LEU A 117 5.35 -9.30 3.44
N ALA A 118 5.89 -10.47 3.13
CA ALA A 118 6.15 -11.52 4.11
C ALA A 118 7.17 -11.11 5.18
N ARG A 119 8.08 -10.18 4.86
CA ARG A 119 9.12 -9.68 5.77
C ARG A 119 8.70 -8.49 6.63
N LEU A 120 7.53 -7.88 6.38
CA LEU A 120 7.06 -6.75 7.18
C LEU A 120 6.84 -7.15 8.64
N ASP A 121 7.13 -6.26 9.56
CA ASP A 121 6.86 -6.46 10.98
C ASP A 121 5.43 -5.99 11.30
N ASP A 122 4.61 -6.91 11.82
CA ASP A 122 3.22 -6.61 12.23
C ASP A 122 3.14 -5.58 13.38
N ALA A 123 4.24 -5.37 14.11
CA ALA A 123 4.28 -4.38 15.18
C ALA A 123 4.42 -2.94 14.66
N THR A 124 4.97 -2.76 13.46
CA THR A 124 5.26 -1.44 12.89
C THR A 124 4.47 -1.14 11.63
N THR A 125 4.10 -2.15 10.85
CA THR A 125 3.44 -1.96 9.55
C THR A 125 2.14 -2.77 9.45
N GLN A 126 1.03 -2.09 9.20
CA GLN A 126 -0.25 -2.74 8.90
C GLN A 126 -0.36 -3.03 7.39
N ILE A 127 -0.98 -4.17 7.05
CA ILE A 127 -1.28 -4.49 5.65
C ILE A 127 -2.78 -4.40 5.43
N ALA A 128 -3.18 -3.58 4.48
CA ALA A 128 -4.52 -3.50 3.94
C ALA A 128 -4.54 -4.09 2.53
N ALA A 129 -5.58 -4.82 2.17
CA ALA A 129 -5.71 -5.37 0.82
C ALA A 129 -7.15 -5.26 0.32
N ALA A 130 -7.30 -4.95 -0.97
CA ALA A 130 -8.60 -4.80 -1.60
C ALA A 130 -8.85 -5.89 -2.63
N CYS A 131 -10.06 -6.49 -2.61
CA CYS A 131 -10.55 -7.41 -3.63
C CYS A 131 -9.54 -8.57 -3.87
N THR A 132 -9.11 -8.79 -5.11
CA THR A 132 -8.10 -9.81 -5.49
C THR A 132 -6.71 -9.57 -4.90
N GLY A 133 -6.40 -8.36 -4.43
CA GLY A 133 -5.16 -8.06 -3.71
C GLY A 133 -5.00 -8.87 -2.41
N VAL A 134 -6.11 -9.32 -1.82
CA VAL A 134 -6.12 -10.20 -0.64
C VAL A 134 -5.39 -11.51 -0.92
N VAL A 135 -5.47 -12.02 -2.16
CA VAL A 135 -4.79 -13.28 -2.53
C VAL A 135 -3.27 -13.10 -2.52
N THR A 136 -2.76 -11.93 -2.94
CA THR A 136 -1.33 -11.59 -2.82
C THR A 136 -0.87 -11.64 -1.36
N VAL A 137 -1.69 -11.12 -0.44
CA VAL A 137 -1.37 -11.18 1.00
C VAL A 137 -1.48 -12.60 1.54
N ALA A 138 -2.45 -13.41 1.06
CA ALA A 138 -2.58 -14.81 1.47
C ALA A 138 -1.34 -15.65 1.10
N GLU A 139 -0.74 -15.40 -0.07
CA GLU A 139 0.48 -16.08 -0.52
C GLU A 139 1.70 -15.81 0.38
N THR A 140 1.68 -14.75 1.19
CA THR A 140 2.74 -14.49 2.18
C THR A 140 2.71 -15.44 3.38
N GLY A 141 1.62 -16.21 3.56
CA GLY A 141 1.36 -17.01 4.75
C GLY A 141 0.85 -16.22 5.97
N ARG A 142 0.80 -14.89 5.91
CA ARG A 142 0.42 -14.02 7.05
C ARG A 142 -1.05 -14.12 7.44
N MET A 143 -1.89 -14.73 6.59
CA MET A 143 -3.32 -14.90 6.83
C MET A 143 -3.69 -16.22 7.54
N HIS A 144 -2.72 -17.05 7.89
CA HIS A 144 -2.99 -18.28 8.63
C HIS A 144 -3.73 -17.98 9.95
N HIS A 145 -4.87 -18.66 10.14
CA HIS A 145 -5.77 -18.49 11.29
C HIS A 145 -6.40 -17.10 11.43
N ARG A 146 -6.33 -16.26 10.40
CA ARG A 146 -7.00 -14.94 10.38
C ARG A 146 -8.25 -15.00 9.50
N ARG A 147 -9.27 -14.22 9.87
CA ARG A 147 -10.48 -14.06 9.04
C ARG A 147 -10.17 -13.06 7.94
N ALA A 148 -10.48 -13.43 6.70
CA ALA A 148 -10.35 -12.58 5.54
C ALA A 148 -11.52 -12.81 4.59
N THR A 149 -11.69 -11.89 3.65
CA THR A 149 -12.65 -12.03 2.57
C THR A 149 -12.00 -11.54 1.28
N THR A 150 -12.47 -12.03 0.17
CA THR A 150 -12.06 -11.60 -1.16
C THR A 150 -13.29 -11.58 -2.09
N SER A 151 -13.08 -11.47 -3.39
CA SER A 151 -14.15 -11.51 -4.38
C SER A 151 -14.80 -12.89 -4.43
N TRP A 152 -16.12 -12.94 -4.56
CA TRP A 152 -16.91 -14.17 -4.57
C TRP A 152 -16.60 -15.11 -5.76
N PHE A 153 -15.94 -14.61 -6.79
CA PHE A 153 -15.60 -15.38 -8.00
C PHE A 153 -14.19 -16.01 -7.97
N LEU A 154 -13.49 -15.92 -6.86
CA LEU A 154 -12.17 -16.54 -6.65
C LEU A 154 -12.27 -17.82 -5.82
#